data_3113b34d1d413d0ee883c702cb2e0376
#
_entry.id   3113b34d1d413d0ee883c702cb2e0376
#
_cell.length_a   1.000
_cell.length_b   1.000
_cell.length_c   1.000
_cell.angle_alpha   90.00
_cell.angle_beta   90.00
_cell.angle_gamma   90.00
#
_symmetry.space_group_name_H-M   'P 1'
#
loop_
_entity.id
_entity.type
_entity.pdbx_description
1 polymer ?
#
loop_
_entity_poly.entity_id
_entity_poly.type
_entity_poly.pdbx_seq_one_letter_code
_entity_poly.pdbx_strand_id
1 'polypeptide(L)'
;MSTATATAPKVWTTEDLLAMPDDGVERWIINGKLREKPSEFPEVKMTVRNRHHCKLTIRVGATILSWLDTQQKPRGDVYGGELGVLLPGRTGTVGIDVAYANAGVVAVQDDDETTLLAGVPTLTVEILSPNDYQEQIHEKTREYLRAGVAVVWVIDPDDQTVKVYRSGHPAESFNITHRLPEHPAMPGFAPTVAELFE
;
A
#
# COMPACT_ATOMS: atom_id res chain seq x y z
N MET A 1 -42.79 -26.40 1.95
CA MET A 1 -41.83 -25.44 2.53
C MET A 1 -40.56 -25.57 1.72
N SER A 2 -40.25 -24.60 0.89
CA SER A 2 -39.02 -24.60 0.06
C SER A 2 -37.89 -24.05 0.89
N THR A 3 -36.91 -24.92 1.19
CA THR A 3 -35.66 -24.48 1.84
C THR A 3 -34.80 -23.81 0.79
N ALA A 4 -34.71 -22.49 0.84
CA ALA A 4 -33.76 -21.74 0.04
C ALA A 4 -32.35 -22.15 0.48
N THR A 5 -31.63 -22.87 -0.39
CA THR A 5 -30.22 -23.21 -0.20
C THR A 5 -29.42 -21.90 -0.29
N ALA A 6 -28.92 -21.39 0.82
CA ALA A 6 -28.03 -20.23 0.83
C ALA A 6 -26.77 -20.62 0.08
N THR A 7 -26.54 -20.01 -1.07
CA THR A 7 -25.29 -20.16 -1.83
C THR A 7 -24.15 -19.60 -1.01
N ALA A 8 -23.07 -20.35 -0.85
CA ALA A 8 -21.88 -19.87 -0.17
C ALA A 8 -21.38 -18.58 -0.84
N PRO A 9 -20.92 -17.59 -0.09
CA PRO A 9 -20.41 -16.33 -0.65
C PRO A 9 -19.22 -16.61 -1.59
N LYS A 10 -19.16 -15.89 -2.73
CA LYS A 10 -18.06 -16.01 -3.68
C LYS A 10 -16.75 -15.62 -2.97
N VAL A 11 -15.74 -16.48 -3.13
CA VAL A 11 -14.36 -16.15 -2.78
C VAL A 11 -13.72 -15.58 -4.03
N TRP A 12 -13.29 -14.32 -3.96
CA TRP A 12 -12.68 -13.60 -5.05
C TRP A 12 -11.18 -13.95 -5.17
N THR A 13 -10.68 -14.02 -6.39
CA THR A 13 -9.29 -14.33 -6.71
C THR A 13 -8.63 -13.17 -7.45
N THR A 14 -7.30 -13.20 -7.56
CA THR A 14 -6.53 -12.22 -8.35
C THR A 14 -6.97 -12.23 -9.81
N GLU A 15 -7.22 -13.41 -10.39
CA GLU A 15 -7.69 -13.55 -11.77
C GLU A 15 -9.06 -12.89 -11.95
N ASP A 16 -9.97 -13.05 -10.98
CA ASP A 16 -11.26 -12.35 -11.00
C ASP A 16 -11.06 -10.83 -11.02
N LEU A 17 -10.11 -10.31 -10.21
CA LEU A 17 -9.83 -8.88 -10.12
C LEU A 17 -9.24 -8.34 -11.44
N LEU A 18 -8.28 -9.06 -12.01
CA LEU A 18 -7.62 -8.66 -13.28
C LEU A 18 -8.56 -8.76 -14.48
N ALA A 19 -9.61 -9.62 -14.41
CA ALA A 19 -10.64 -9.73 -15.43
C ALA A 19 -11.71 -8.63 -15.34
N MET A 20 -11.70 -7.81 -14.30
CA MET A 20 -12.66 -6.71 -14.16
C MET A 20 -12.37 -5.59 -15.16
N PRO A 21 -13.42 -4.86 -15.59
CA PRO A 21 -13.23 -3.72 -16.48
C PRO A 21 -12.44 -2.61 -15.79
N ASP A 22 -11.58 -1.93 -16.55
CA ASP A 22 -10.98 -0.66 -16.14
C ASP A 22 -12.04 0.45 -16.28
N ASP A 23 -12.86 0.58 -15.24
CA ASP A 23 -13.96 1.54 -15.16
C ASP A 23 -13.66 2.70 -14.21
N GLY A 24 -12.40 2.82 -13.77
CA GLY A 24 -11.93 3.86 -12.86
C GLY A 24 -12.33 3.64 -11.40
N VAL A 25 -12.85 2.47 -11.05
CA VAL A 25 -13.12 2.09 -9.65
C VAL A 25 -11.91 1.39 -9.08
N GLU A 26 -11.35 1.95 -8.01
CA GLU A 26 -10.27 1.30 -7.28
C GLU A 26 -10.80 0.06 -6.54
N ARG A 27 -10.21 -1.09 -6.83
CA ARG A 27 -10.62 -2.38 -6.27
C ARG A 27 -9.43 -3.15 -5.71
N TRP A 28 -9.68 -3.88 -4.64
CA TRP A 28 -8.68 -4.78 -4.06
C TRP A 28 -9.36 -5.98 -3.40
N ILE A 29 -8.58 -7.01 -3.10
CA ILE A 29 -9.07 -8.22 -2.44
C ILE A 29 -8.37 -8.38 -1.10
N ILE A 30 -9.14 -8.55 -0.03
CA ILE A 30 -8.65 -8.91 1.29
C ILE A 30 -9.42 -10.15 1.78
N ASN A 31 -8.70 -11.20 2.15
CA ASN A 31 -9.27 -12.45 2.65
C ASN A 31 -10.35 -13.04 1.70
N GLY A 32 -10.12 -13.00 0.39
CA GLY A 32 -11.05 -13.47 -0.63
C GLY A 32 -12.32 -12.64 -0.78
N LYS A 33 -12.36 -11.44 -0.21
CA LYS A 33 -13.48 -10.50 -0.33
C LYS A 33 -13.05 -9.31 -1.19
N LEU A 34 -13.83 -9.06 -2.24
CA LEU A 34 -13.68 -7.85 -3.03
C LEU A 34 -14.02 -6.63 -2.17
N ARG A 35 -13.18 -5.61 -2.30
CA ARG A 35 -13.38 -4.27 -1.77
C ARG A 35 -13.37 -3.29 -2.92
N GLU A 36 -14.18 -2.26 -2.82
CA GLU A 36 -14.24 -1.15 -3.76
C GLU A 36 -14.16 0.16 -2.99
N LYS A 37 -13.42 1.12 -3.53
CA LYS A 37 -13.41 2.48 -2.99
C LYS A 37 -14.72 3.15 -3.36
N PRO A 38 -15.52 3.61 -2.39
CA PRO A 38 -16.75 4.33 -2.68
C PRO A 38 -16.45 5.62 -3.45
N SER A 39 -17.23 5.90 -4.47
CA SER A 39 -17.19 7.20 -5.16
C SER A 39 -18.10 8.19 -4.45
N GLU A 40 -17.58 9.35 -4.06
CA GLU A 40 -18.43 10.45 -3.57
C GLU A 40 -19.37 10.99 -4.66
N PHE A 41 -18.97 10.80 -5.91
CA PHE A 41 -19.75 11.21 -7.08
C PHE A 41 -19.96 9.99 -7.99
N PRO A 42 -20.96 9.12 -7.69
CA PRO A 42 -21.19 7.91 -8.48
C PRO A 42 -21.46 8.18 -9.97
N GLU A 43 -21.83 9.42 -10.30
CA GLU A 43 -22.05 9.89 -11.67
C GLU A 43 -20.76 10.36 -12.37
N VAL A 44 -19.68 10.63 -11.62
CA VAL A 44 -18.40 11.12 -12.14
C VAL A 44 -17.34 10.08 -11.88
N LYS A 45 -17.05 9.27 -12.88
CA LYS A 45 -15.90 8.36 -12.86
C LYS A 45 -14.62 9.18 -13.02
N MET A 46 -13.94 9.47 -11.91
CA MET A 46 -12.62 10.10 -11.97
C MET A 46 -11.54 9.02 -12.16
N THR A 47 -10.91 9.07 -13.32
CA THR A 47 -9.77 8.20 -13.67
C THR A 47 -8.41 8.86 -13.38
N VAL A 48 -8.43 10.06 -12.78
CA VAL A 48 -7.20 10.86 -12.55
C VAL A 48 -7.00 11.09 -11.06
N ARG A 49 -5.74 11.04 -10.63
CA ARG A 49 -5.34 11.26 -9.25
C ARG A 49 -5.25 12.76 -8.91
N ASN A 50 -5.52 13.08 -7.65
CA ASN A 50 -5.33 14.41 -7.09
C ASN A 50 -3.83 14.80 -7.15
N ARG A 51 -3.55 16.08 -7.55
CA ARG A 51 -2.18 16.60 -7.69
C ARG A 51 -1.35 16.51 -6.40
N HIS A 52 -1.98 16.64 -5.23
CA HIS A 52 -1.30 16.55 -3.93
C HIS A 52 -0.86 15.12 -3.65
N HIS A 53 -1.73 14.15 -3.92
CA HIS A 53 -1.41 12.73 -3.84
C HIS A 53 -0.23 12.38 -4.78
N CYS A 54 -0.31 12.80 -6.06
CA CYS A 54 0.79 12.56 -7.01
C CYS A 54 2.12 13.20 -6.56
N LYS A 55 2.07 14.45 -6.04
CA LYS A 55 3.27 15.11 -5.51
C LYS A 55 3.88 14.28 -4.36
N LEU A 56 3.08 13.86 -3.40
CA LEU A 56 3.54 13.07 -2.25
C LEU A 56 4.08 11.70 -2.66
N THR A 57 3.40 10.99 -3.56
CA THR A 57 3.88 9.72 -4.11
C THR A 57 5.31 9.86 -4.63
N ILE A 58 5.57 10.89 -5.45
CA ILE A 58 6.91 11.15 -6.01
C ILE A 58 7.90 11.55 -4.92
N ARG A 59 7.52 12.40 -3.96
CA ARG A 59 8.40 12.86 -2.87
C ARG A 59 8.81 11.72 -1.96
N VAL A 60 7.85 10.93 -1.52
CA VAL A 60 8.10 9.75 -0.67
C VAL A 60 9.01 8.76 -1.41
N GLY A 61 8.68 8.44 -2.67
CA GLY A 61 9.51 7.57 -3.50
C GLY A 61 10.93 8.09 -3.65
N ALA A 62 11.12 9.37 -3.94
CA ALA A 62 12.44 10.00 -4.06
C ALA A 62 13.23 9.96 -2.74
N THR A 63 12.59 10.18 -1.60
CA THR A 63 13.22 10.11 -0.28
C THR A 63 13.74 8.69 0.00
N ILE A 64 12.92 7.66 -0.32
CA ILE A 64 13.33 6.25 -0.16
C ILE A 64 14.46 5.92 -1.14
N LEU A 65 14.38 6.35 -2.41
CA LEU A 65 15.42 6.12 -3.41
C LEU A 65 16.75 6.75 -3.02
N SER A 66 16.73 7.99 -2.48
CA SER A 66 17.94 8.68 -2.02
C SER A 66 18.66 7.89 -0.92
N TRP A 67 17.91 7.32 0.02
CA TRP A 67 18.48 6.41 1.02
C TRP A 67 18.98 5.11 0.37
N LEU A 68 18.17 4.48 -0.52
CA LEU A 68 18.51 3.22 -1.17
C LEU A 68 19.80 3.34 -1.98
N ASP A 69 20.07 4.49 -2.60
CA ASP A 69 21.30 4.76 -3.35
C ASP A 69 22.56 4.74 -2.49
N THR A 70 22.43 4.91 -1.18
CA THR A 70 23.54 4.79 -0.22
C THR A 70 23.79 3.34 0.22
N GLN A 71 22.86 2.41 -0.07
CA GLN A 71 22.95 1.03 0.39
C GLN A 71 23.87 0.19 -0.51
N GLN A 72 24.49 -0.84 0.08
CA GLN A 72 25.30 -1.80 -0.67
C GLN A 72 24.43 -2.71 -1.56
N LYS A 73 24.98 -3.09 -2.72
CA LYS A 73 24.34 -4.07 -3.61
C LYS A 73 24.58 -5.50 -3.11
N PRO A 74 23.64 -6.47 -3.34
CA PRO A 74 22.33 -6.25 -4.00
C PRO A 74 21.39 -5.46 -3.11
N ARG A 75 20.68 -4.52 -3.70
CA ARG A 75 19.68 -3.68 -3.02
C ARG A 75 18.32 -3.86 -3.64
N GLY A 76 17.27 -3.56 -2.88
CA GLY A 76 15.90 -3.65 -3.33
C GLY A 76 15.50 -2.57 -4.34
N ASP A 77 14.19 -2.41 -4.50
CA ASP A 77 13.60 -1.44 -5.41
C ASP A 77 12.47 -0.66 -4.73
N VAL A 78 12.17 0.52 -5.30
CA VAL A 78 11.09 1.40 -4.86
C VAL A 78 10.06 1.50 -5.97
N TYR A 79 8.81 1.26 -5.61
CA TYR A 79 7.68 1.28 -6.52
C TYR A 79 6.69 2.36 -6.10
N GLY A 80 5.99 2.94 -7.07
CA GLY A 80 4.95 3.95 -6.82
C GLY A 80 3.89 3.94 -7.92
N GLY A 81 2.75 4.61 -7.67
CA GLY A 81 1.67 4.70 -8.64
C GLY A 81 0.66 3.57 -8.57
N GLU A 82 0.26 3.19 -7.35
CA GLU A 82 -0.70 2.10 -7.08
C GLU A 82 -0.17 0.72 -7.50
N LEU A 83 1.00 0.40 -6.98
CA LEU A 83 1.60 -0.91 -7.20
C LEU A 83 0.63 -2.03 -6.81
N GLY A 84 0.29 -2.89 -7.77
CA GLY A 84 -0.41 -4.14 -7.47
C GLY A 84 0.51 -5.13 -6.77
N VAL A 85 0.11 -5.63 -5.61
CA VAL A 85 0.90 -6.56 -4.79
C VAL A 85 0.10 -7.82 -4.49
N LEU A 86 0.72 -8.98 -4.73
CA LEU A 86 0.23 -10.29 -4.33
C LEU A 86 0.76 -10.61 -2.92
N LEU A 87 -0.07 -10.41 -1.91
CA LEU A 87 0.31 -10.75 -0.54
C LEU A 87 0.24 -12.27 -0.33
N PRO A 88 1.24 -12.89 0.35
CA PRO A 88 1.27 -14.33 0.58
C PRO A 88 0.13 -14.79 1.49
N GLY A 89 -0.19 -16.11 1.42
CA GLY A 89 -1.13 -16.74 2.35
C GLY A 89 -2.60 -16.48 2.05
N ARG A 90 -2.99 -16.15 0.81
CA ARG A 90 -4.36 -15.83 0.39
C ARG A 90 -4.93 -14.55 1.02
N THR A 91 -4.08 -13.66 1.51
CA THR A 91 -4.54 -12.40 2.08
C THR A 91 -5.12 -11.48 1.01
N GLY A 92 -4.62 -11.55 -0.23
CA GLY A 92 -5.28 -10.92 -1.36
C GLY A 92 -4.35 -10.17 -2.31
N THR A 93 -4.98 -9.36 -3.15
CA THR A 93 -4.32 -8.46 -4.11
C THR A 93 -4.68 -7.04 -3.73
N VAL A 94 -3.68 -6.22 -3.50
CA VAL A 94 -3.85 -4.84 -3.02
C VAL A 94 -3.10 -3.85 -3.91
N GLY A 95 -3.63 -2.63 -4.04
CA GLY A 95 -2.90 -1.50 -4.58
C GLY A 95 -2.22 -0.73 -3.44
N ILE A 96 -0.96 -0.34 -3.64
CA ILE A 96 -0.14 0.40 -2.66
C ILE A 96 0.42 1.65 -3.35
N ASP A 97 0.28 2.82 -2.72
CA ASP A 97 0.72 4.09 -3.32
C ASP A 97 2.24 4.16 -3.51
N VAL A 98 3.01 3.77 -2.48
CA VAL A 98 4.48 3.65 -2.54
C VAL A 98 4.92 2.43 -1.74
N ALA A 99 5.84 1.65 -2.28
CA ALA A 99 6.41 0.50 -1.61
C ALA A 99 7.93 0.43 -1.77
N TYR A 100 8.61 -0.07 -0.76
CA TYR A 100 10.00 -0.53 -0.86
C TYR A 100 10.02 -2.05 -0.68
N ALA A 101 10.55 -2.76 -1.66
CA ALA A 101 10.82 -4.19 -1.60
C ALA A 101 12.32 -4.42 -1.47
N ASN A 102 12.74 -5.26 -0.51
CA ASN A 102 14.16 -5.57 -0.34
C ASN A 102 14.69 -6.45 -1.48
N ALA A 103 16.02 -6.59 -1.55
CA ALA A 103 16.69 -7.34 -2.61
C ALA A 103 16.21 -8.80 -2.74
N GLY A 104 15.82 -9.45 -1.64
CA GLY A 104 15.31 -10.82 -1.66
C GLY A 104 13.95 -10.93 -2.36
N VAL A 105 13.07 -9.96 -2.16
CA VAL A 105 11.78 -9.90 -2.85
C VAL A 105 11.98 -9.58 -4.33
N VAL A 106 12.86 -8.63 -4.65
CA VAL A 106 13.12 -8.24 -6.05
C VAL A 106 13.75 -9.38 -6.85
N ALA A 107 14.63 -10.16 -6.25
CA ALA A 107 15.37 -11.23 -6.93
C ALA A 107 14.52 -12.43 -7.36
N VAL A 108 13.31 -12.57 -6.85
CA VAL A 108 12.41 -13.70 -7.14
C VAL A 108 11.20 -13.30 -8.00
N GLN A 109 11.19 -12.07 -8.53
CA GLN A 109 10.12 -11.66 -9.45
C GLN A 109 10.29 -12.39 -10.79
N ASP A 110 9.17 -12.80 -11.36
CA ASP A 110 9.09 -13.42 -12.68
C ASP A 110 8.04 -12.67 -13.53
N ASP A 111 8.51 -11.84 -14.43
CA ASP A 111 7.67 -11.01 -15.30
C ASP A 111 6.87 -11.85 -16.31
N ASP A 112 7.28 -13.08 -16.58
CA ASP A 112 6.54 -14.01 -17.42
C ASP A 112 5.32 -14.60 -16.68
N GLU A 113 5.37 -14.66 -15.34
CA GLU A 113 4.25 -15.14 -14.53
C GLU A 113 3.27 -14.01 -14.19
N THR A 114 3.77 -12.85 -13.79
CA THR A 114 2.93 -11.71 -13.39
C THR A 114 3.68 -10.39 -13.39
N THR A 115 2.97 -9.32 -13.73
CA THR A 115 3.46 -7.94 -13.58
C THR A 115 3.14 -7.33 -12.21
N LEU A 116 2.43 -8.07 -11.34
CA LEU A 116 2.20 -7.67 -9.96
C LEU A 116 3.41 -8.06 -9.11
N LEU A 117 3.74 -7.25 -8.10
CA LEU A 117 4.79 -7.61 -7.16
C LEU A 117 4.37 -8.84 -6.35
N ALA A 118 5.04 -9.95 -6.55
CA ALA A 118 4.81 -11.17 -5.77
C ALA A 118 5.68 -11.16 -4.52
N GLY A 119 5.06 -11.06 -3.33
CA GLY A 119 5.79 -11.08 -2.06
C GLY A 119 5.42 -9.97 -1.10
N VAL A 120 6.24 -9.80 -0.06
CA VAL A 120 5.99 -8.86 1.02
C VAL A 120 6.94 -7.67 0.91
N PRO A 121 6.45 -6.45 0.62
CA PRO A 121 7.26 -5.25 0.72
C PRO A 121 7.80 -5.06 2.15
N THR A 122 8.95 -4.44 2.28
CA THR A 122 9.52 -4.08 3.59
C THR A 122 8.81 -2.86 4.19
N LEU A 123 8.54 -1.86 3.35
CA LEU A 123 7.76 -0.68 3.69
C LEU A 123 6.59 -0.54 2.71
N THR A 124 5.40 -0.28 3.23
CA THR A 124 4.25 0.16 2.45
C THR A 124 3.81 1.54 2.91
N VAL A 125 3.41 2.38 1.97
CA VAL A 125 2.92 3.74 2.24
C VAL A 125 1.57 3.91 1.58
N GLU A 126 0.59 4.31 2.36
CA GLU A 126 -0.73 4.76 1.92
C GLU A 126 -0.82 6.28 2.11
N ILE A 127 -1.21 7.00 1.08
CA ILE A 127 -1.40 8.45 1.11
C ILE A 127 -2.89 8.72 1.12
N LEU A 128 -3.40 9.29 2.20
CA LEU A 128 -4.83 9.53 2.35
C LEU A 128 -5.35 10.51 1.30
N SER A 129 -6.52 10.21 0.79
CA SER A 129 -7.35 11.09 -0.03
C SER A 129 -8.58 11.50 0.78
N PRO A 130 -9.24 12.62 0.45
CA PRO A 130 -10.44 13.06 1.17
C PRO A 130 -11.54 12.02 1.28
N ASN A 131 -11.57 11.05 0.35
CA ASN A 131 -12.59 10.01 0.24
C ASN A 131 -12.18 8.68 0.89
N ASP A 132 -11.06 8.65 1.63
CA ASP A 132 -10.61 7.42 2.27
C ASP A 132 -11.36 7.19 3.59
N TYR A 133 -11.95 6.02 3.71
CA TYR A 133 -12.60 5.61 4.95
C TYR A 133 -11.58 5.01 5.91
N GLN A 134 -11.52 5.53 7.12
CA GLN A 134 -10.57 5.06 8.15
C GLN A 134 -10.64 3.55 8.37
N GLU A 135 -11.84 2.97 8.26
CA GLU A 135 -12.03 1.52 8.44
C GLU A 135 -11.28 0.72 7.35
N GLN A 136 -11.32 1.18 6.09
CA GLN A 136 -10.62 0.54 4.98
C GLN A 136 -9.09 0.66 5.12
N ILE A 137 -8.60 1.82 5.52
CA ILE A 137 -7.17 2.03 5.81
C ILE A 137 -6.71 1.14 6.96
N HIS A 138 -7.52 1.00 8.02
CA HIS A 138 -7.22 0.09 9.12
C HIS A 138 -7.27 -1.39 8.68
N GLU A 139 -8.19 -1.77 7.79
CA GLU A 139 -8.25 -3.13 7.24
C GLU A 139 -6.98 -3.41 6.41
N LYS A 140 -6.60 -2.54 5.45
CA LYS A 140 -5.36 -2.64 4.67
C LYS A 140 -4.13 -2.75 5.59
N THR A 141 -3.97 -1.82 6.54
CA THR A 141 -2.83 -1.79 7.46
C THR A 141 -2.69 -3.10 8.24
N ARG A 142 -3.80 -3.66 8.76
CA ARG A 142 -3.77 -4.94 9.46
C ARG A 142 -3.36 -6.09 8.55
N GLU A 143 -3.83 -6.10 7.31
CA GLU A 143 -3.46 -7.17 6.36
C GLU A 143 -1.99 -7.06 5.96
N TYR A 144 -1.45 -5.85 5.76
CA TYR A 144 -0.02 -5.65 5.50
C TYR A 144 0.84 -6.22 6.64
N LEU A 145 0.53 -5.85 7.88
CA LEU A 145 1.26 -6.36 9.04
C LEU A 145 1.12 -7.88 9.23
N ARG A 146 -0.07 -8.45 8.95
CA ARG A 146 -0.28 -9.91 8.98
C ARG A 146 0.49 -10.64 7.88
N ALA A 147 0.61 -10.03 6.71
CA ALA A 147 1.39 -10.57 5.60
C ALA A 147 2.91 -10.52 5.89
N GLY A 148 3.34 -9.73 6.88
CA GLY A 148 4.74 -9.63 7.29
C GLY A 148 5.43 -8.33 6.83
N VAL A 149 4.68 -7.33 6.36
CA VAL A 149 5.24 -5.98 6.11
C VAL A 149 5.84 -5.45 7.41
N ALA A 150 7.10 -5.01 7.34
CA ALA A 150 7.84 -4.59 8.51
C ALA A 150 7.36 -3.23 9.06
N VAL A 151 7.07 -2.30 8.13
CA VAL A 151 6.64 -0.94 8.45
C VAL A 151 5.52 -0.51 7.50
N VAL A 152 4.47 0.06 8.03
CA VAL A 152 3.40 0.70 7.25
C VAL A 152 3.33 2.18 7.64
N TRP A 153 3.39 3.06 6.65
CA TRP A 153 3.13 4.48 6.83
C TRP A 153 1.76 4.82 6.24
N VAL A 154 0.99 5.57 6.99
CA VAL A 154 -0.24 6.23 6.51
C VAL A 154 0.00 7.72 6.61
N ILE A 155 0.05 8.39 5.46
CA ILE A 155 0.36 9.83 5.35
C ILE A 155 -0.94 10.58 5.18
N ASP A 156 -1.17 11.55 6.05
CA ASP A 156 -2.26 12.51 5.93
C ASP A 156 -1.73 13.80 5.33
N PRO A 157 -2.14 14.13 4.07
CA PRO A 157 -1.69 15.35 3.40
C PRO A 157 -2.23 16.63 4.01
N ASP A 158 -3.42 16.60 4.58
CA ASP A 158 -4.11 17.78 5.10
C ASP A 158 -3.53 18.19 6.47
N ASP A 159 -3.32 17.21 7.34
CA ASP A 159 -2.71 17.41 8.66
C ASP A 159 -1.18 17.40 8.63
N GLN A 160 -0.57 17.07 7.49
CA GLN A 160 0.87 16.88 7.33
C GLN A 160 1.46 15.97 8.40
N THR A 161 0.85 14.82 8.59
CA THR A 161 1.25 13.81 9.56
C THR A 161 1.54 12.46 8.91
N VAL A 162 2.38 11.68 9.58
CA VAL A 162 2.64 10.28 9.24
C VAL A 162 2.29 9.40 10.43
N LYS A 163 1.39 8.46 10.24
CA LYS A 163 1.12 7.43 11.22
C LYS A 163 1.88 6.16 10.87
N VAL A 164 2.75 5.73 11.78
CA VAL A 164 3.63 4.57 11.61
C VAL A 164 3.06 3.39 12.34
N TYR A 165 2.93 2.26 11.62
CA TYR A 165 2.48 1.00 12.18
C TYR A 165 3.58 -0.05 12.04
N ARG A 166 3.78 -0.85 13.09
CA ARG A 166 4.76 -1.94 13.18
C ARG A 166 4.15 -3.09 13.95
N SER A 167 4.48 -4.32 13.57
CA SER A 167 3.97 -5.49 14.29
C SER A 167 4.39 -5.48 15.76
N GLY A 168 3.46 -5.77 16.65
CA GLY A 168 3.73 -5.82 18.10
C GLY A 168 3.90 -4.47 18.80
N HIS A 169 3.71 -3.34 18.10
CA HIS A 169 3.83 -1.99 18.67
C HIS A 169 2.53 -1.21 18.47
N PRO A 170 2.20 -0.29 19.39
CA PRO A 170 1.12 0.66 19.14
C PRO A 170 1.46 1.55 17.95
N ALA A 171 0.44 2.02 17.24
CA ALA A 171 0.63 2.99 16.17
C ALA A 171 1.08 4.33 16.76
N GLU A 172 2.04 4.98 16.11
CA GLU A 172 2.62 6.25 16.54
C GLU A 172 2.38 7.31 15.46
N SER A 173 2.04 8.54 15.86
CA SER A 173 1.79 9.65 14.93
C SER A 173 2.91 10.68 15.02
N PHE A 174 3.39 11.13 13.87
CA PHE A 174 4.50 12.08 13.71
C PHE A 174 4.03 13.25 12.84
N ASN A 175 4.34 14.47 13.22
CA ASN A 175 4.07 15.68 12.44
C ASN A 175 5.37 16.24 11.83
N ILE A 176 5.27 17.32 11.08
CA ILE A 176 6.39 17.95 10.36
C ILE A 176 7.62 18.29 11.22
N THR A 177 7.46 18.42 12.55
CA THR A 177 8.58 18.72 13.44
C THR A 177 9.35 17.48 13.90
N HIS A 178 8.85 16.28 13.57
CA HIS A 178 9.42 15.02 14.00
C HIS A 178 10.26 14.36 12.90
N ARG A 179 11.18 13.52 13.37
CA ARG A 179 11.85 12.51 12.54
C ARG A 179 11.14 11.18 12.69
N LEU A 180 10.97 10.48 11.58
CA LEU A 180 10.40 9.13 11.60
C LEU A 180 11.37 8.13 12.23
N PRO A 181 10.85 7.13 12.96
CA PRO A 181 11.69 6.13 13.61
C PRO A 181 12.40 5.25 12.58
N GLU A 182 13.67 5.00 12.82
CA GLU A 182 14.43 3.99 12.08
C GLU A 182 13.86 2.58 12.35
N HIS A 183 13.98 1.71 11.34
CA HIS A 183 13.61 0.31 11.47
C HIS A 183 14.79 -0.60 11.07
N PRO A 184 15.06 -1.71 11.79
CA PRO A 184 16.18 -2.61 11.50
C PRO A 184 16.21 -3.15 10.07
N ALA A 185 15.05 -3.29 9.41
CA ALA A 185 14.96 -3.70 8.01
C ALA A 185 15.33 -2.58 7.01
N MET A 186 15.51 -1.34 7.47
CA MET A 186 15.89 -0.17 6.68
C MET A 186 16.93 0.66 7.46
N PRO A 187 18.15 0.13 7.67
CA PRO A 187 19.13 0.79 8.53
C PRO A 187 19.56 2.15 7.98
N GLY A 188 19.61 3.15 8.86
CA GLY A 188 19.93 4.53 8.52
C GLY A 188 18.80 5.31 7.82
N PHE A 189 17.63 4.69 7.60
CA PHE A 189 16.47 5.38 7.02
C PHE A 189 15.57 5.97 8.11
N ALA A 190 15.72 7.24 8.37
CA ALA A 190 14.95 7.99 9.37
C ALA A 190 14.71 9.43 8.88
N PRO A 191 13.92 9.65 7.82
CA PRO A 191 13.67 10.98 7.29
C PRO A 191 12.86 11.82 8.30
N THR A 192 12.95 13.14 8.20
CA THR A 192 11.99 14.01 8.86
C THR A 192 10.66 13.99 8.10
N VAL A 193 9.56 14.20 8.81
CA VAL A 193 8.25 14.29 8.15
C VAL A 193 8.23 15.46 7.16
N ALA A 194 8.88 16.58 7.49
CA ALA A 194 8.98 17.75 6.60
C ALA A 194 9.58 17.38 5.23
N GLU A 195 10.64 16.55 5.19
CA GLU A 195 11.28 16.11 3.93
C GLU A 195 10.33 15.38 2.98
N LEU A 196 9.24 14.79 3.48
CA LEU A 196 8.24 14.12 2.64
C LEU A 196 7.29 15.12 1.96
N PHE A 197 7.12 16.33 2.51
CA PHE A 197 6.17 17.33 2.02
C PHE A 197 6.81 18.45 1.20
N GLU A 198 8.10 18.68 1.34
CA GLU A 198 8.88 19.68 0.60
C GLU A 198 9.21 19.23 -0.82
#